data_fd505ff3e3a5f60750ef6c1c0dcd2405
#
_entry.id   fd505ff3e3a5f60750ef6c1c0dcd2405
#
_cell.length_a   1.000
_cell.length_b   1.000
_cell.length_c   1.000
_cell.angle_alpha   90.00
_cell.angle_beta   90.00
_cell.angle_gamma   90.00
#
_symmetry.space_group_name_H-M   'P 1'
#
loop_
_entity.id
_entity.type
_entity.pdbx_description
1 polymer ?
#
loop_
_entity_poly.entity_id
_entity_poly.type
_entity_poly.pdbx_seq_one_letter_code
_entity_poly.pdbx_strand_id
1 'polypeptide(L)'
;MTAPPIPRLRTFALLLPLLAAFLLALPAPLRAGLRAGTDVTDITPLPGHFPVSTAGSMRSSSLPGTEERIHCRTLVLGDEGTLLSFTLVDSCLIPRGLLDEAKRKASELTGIPAGHLNVAATHTHSAPAAAPAFQSNPTLDYQIFLAERIANSIAAAHAKLEPCEIGWAVGEDATQVFNRRWHVSEPYKNPFGSMDDQVRMNPGYNKGNGAVTRPAGPVDPAVPLLAVRSAAEGKRPLAVLANYALHYVGNPPRTPEGAAQLSGDYFDRFSRIFAEMAAPGREDFVAILSNGASGDINNIDFSGPAPERSYAPGEKMELVARSVAKAAHEAYGRVEYRAELPVATVARDLDLGVRKPSQEEVDRALEILTSPQQFLDGNYTAAEAIYARETLQIREYPDTVPVRLQAARIGDLCVLTTPCETFVEIGLELKEASPFGTTFLIELANGYNGYLPTPQQHAWGGYETWRAKSSYLETEASTKIVAAFREMMAELEAAP
;
A
#
# COMPACT_ATOMS: atom_id res chain seq x y z
N MET A 1 84.15 60.90 -7.90
CA MET A 1 82.98 60.85 -7.01
C MET A 1 82.10 59.75 -7.56
N THR A 2 82.24 58.59 -6.99
CA THR A 2 81.57 57.31 -7.43
C THR A 2 80.41 57.03 -6.47
N ALA A 3 79.25 56.89 -7.02
CA ALA A 3 78.01 56.48 -6.27
C ALA A 3 78.04 55.00 -5.88
N PRO A 4 77.46 54.62 -4.69
CA PRO A 4 77.51 53.26 -4.21
C PRO A 4 76.33 52.37 -4.85
N PRO A 5 76.51 51.07 -4.92
CA PRO A 5 75.53 50.17 -5.55
C PRO A 5 74.34 49.84 -4.63
N ILE A 6 73.18 49.64 -5.26
CA ILE A 6 71.90 49.28 -4.63
C ILE A 6 71.89 47.77 -4.34
N PRO A 7 71.46 47.26 -3.14
CA PRO A 7 71.36 45.86 -2.85
C PRO A 7 70.10 45.22 -3.50
N ARG A 8 70.29 44.10 -4.14
CA ARG A 8 69.20 43.24 -4.72
C ARG A 8 68.43 42.55 -3.61
N LEU A 9 67.12 42.81 -3.52
CA LEU A 9 66.17 41.97 -2.77
C LEU A 9 66.02 40.58 -3.45
N ARG A 10 66.56 39.57 -2.82
CA ARG A 10 66.15 38.16 -3.03
C ARG A 10 65.56 37.71 -1.72
N THR A 11 64.24 37.45 -1.67
CA THR A 11 63.53 36.52 -0.81
C THR A 11 62.02 36.86 -0.72
N PHE A 12 61.26 36.50 -1.69
CA PHE A 12 59.81 36.35 -1.59
C PHE A 12 59.27 35.36 -2.62
N ALA A 13 59.69 34.08 -2.50
CA ALA A 13 59.23 33.07 -3.44
C ALA A 13 58.98 31.70 -2.76
N LEU A 14 58.70 31.64 -1.45
CA LEU A 14 58.55 30.33 -0.74
C LEU A 14 57.35 30.25 0.21
N LEU A 15 56.39 31.19 0.15
CA LEU A 15 55.20 31.14 1.01
C LEU A 15 53.85 30.91 0.27
N LEU A 16 53.84 30.79 -1.06
CA LEU A 16 52.59 30.55 -1.81
C LEU A 16 52.14 29.07 -1.92
N PRO A 17 52.99 28.04 -1.84
CA PRO A 17 52.47 26.65 -1.94
C PRO A 17 51.85 26.11 -0.64
N LEU A 18 52.07 26.72 0.53
CA LEU A 18 51.49 26.24 1.81
C LEU A 18 50.09 26.74 2.07
N LEU A 19 49.62 27.83 1.42
CA LEU A 19 48.25 28.31 1.55
C LEU A 19 47.28 27.57 0.62
N ALA A 20 47.76 27.00 -0.50
CA ALA A 20 46.94 26.22 -1.42
C ALA A 20 46.65 24.79 -0.93
N ALA A 21 47.48 24.27 -0.02
CA ALA A 21 47.25 22.93 0.55
C ALA A 21 46.27 22.92 1.73
N PHE A 22 45.94 24.09 2.33
CA PHE A 22 45.00 24.18 3.44
C PHE A 22 43.55 24.40 3.00
N LEU A 23 43.29 24.72 1.72
CA LEU A 23 41.95 24.92 1.15
C LEU A 23 41.32 23.66 0.54
N LEU A 24 42.00 22.51 0.56
CA LEU A 24 41.50 21.25 -0.02
C LEU A 24 41.03 20.21 1.01
N ALA A 25 41.04 20.56 2.30
CA ALA A 25 40.46 19.70 3.35
C ALA A 25 39.27 20.41 4.00
N LEU A 26 38.28 20.82 3.20
CA LEU A 26 36.93 20.96 3.74
C LEU A 26 36.49 19.54 4.09
N PRO A 27 36.16 19.23 5.36
CA PRO A 27 35.55 17.97 5.68
C PRO A 27 34.31 17.84 4.78
N ALA A 28 34.17 16.69 4.12
CA ALA A 28 32.89 16.37 3.48
C ALA A 28 31.79 16.69 4.50
N PRO A 29 30.68 17.33 4.08
CA PRO A 29 29.62 17.63 5.01
C PRO A 29 29.31 16.34 5.77
N LEU A 30 29.44 16.38 7.10
CA LEU A 30 28.97 15.28 7.94
C LEU A 30 27.53 15.05 7.49
N ARG A 31 27.26 13.91 6.87
CA ARG A 31 25.86 13.51 6.64
C ARG A 31 25.19 13.51 7.99
N ALA A 32 24.18 14.31 8.13
CA ALA A 32 23.39 14.34 9.35
C ALA A 32 22.82 12.94 9.57
N GLY A 33 22.93 12.45 10.81
CA GLY A 33 22.50 11.10 11.16
C GLY A 33 21.02 10.88 10.90
N LEU A 34 20.65 9.64 10.65
CA LEU A 34 19.25 9.23 10.45
C LEU A 34 18.43 9.51 11.70
N ARG A 35 17.18 9.90 11.49
CA ARG A 35 16.18 10.12 12.55
C ARG A 35 14.90 9.40 12.20
N ALA A 36 14.19 8.90 13.21
CA ALA A 36 12.87 8.32 13.05
C ALA A 36 11.96 8.60 14.24
N GLY A 37 10.67 8.60 13.99
CA GLY A 37 9.63 8.70 15.01
C GLY A 37 8.38 7.98 14.56
N THR A 38 7.56 7.53 15.52
CA THR A 38 6.42 6.66 15.28
C THR A 38 5.19 7.13 16.01
N ASP A 39 4.02 6.76 15.46
CA ASP A 39 2.74 6.99 16.11
C ASP A 39 1.72 5.91 15.75
N VAL A 40 0.78 5.68 16.68
CA VAL A 40 -0.42 4.89 16.46
C VAL A 40 -1.61 5.72 16.89
N THR A 41 -2.49 6.02 15.95
CA THR A 41 -3.69 6.83 16.18
C THR A 41 -4.94 6.00 15.99
N ASP A 42 -5.88 6.04 16.96
CA ASP A 42 -7.21 5.43 16.85
C ASP A 42 -8.06 6.20 15.82
N ILE A 43 -8.53 5.48 14.80
CA ILE A 43 -9.39 6.01 13.73
C ILE A 43 -10.80 5.39 13.78
N THR A 44 -11.14 4.70 14.87
CA THR A 44 -12.47 4.13 15.08
C THR A 44 -13.51 5.26 15.02
N PRO A 45 -14.63 5.08 14.29
CA PRO A 45 -15.70 6.07 14.25
C PRO A 45 -16.18 6.45 15.65
N LEU A 46 -16.40 7.74 15.86
CA LEU A 46 -17.04 8.24 17.08
C LEU A 46 -18.50 7.79 17.13
N PRO A 47 -19.13 7.72 18.32
CA PRO A 47 -20.53 7.31 18.43
C PRO A 47 -21.51 8.04 17.51
N GLY A 48 -21.26 9.33 17.24
CA GLY A 48 -22.09 10.14 16.34
C GLY A 48 -21.92 9.84 14.83
N HIS A 49 -20.91 9.06 14.44
CA HIS A 49 -20.70 8.63 13.05
C HIS A 49 -21.53 7.40 12.67
N PHE A 50 -22.03 6.65 13.65
CA PHE A 50 -22.79 5.43 13.37
C PHE A 50 -24.25 5.73 12.99
N PRO A 51 -24.89 4.90 12.14
CA PRO A 51 -24.32 3.71 11.52
C PRO A 51 -23.34 4.03 10.38
N VAL A 52 -22.28 3.20 10.22
CA VAL A 52 -21.32 3.33 9.12
C VAL A 52 -21.52 2.21 8.09
N SER A 53 -21.31 2.54 6.82
CA SER A 53 -21.22 1.55 5.74
C SER A 53 -19.80 0.98 5.67
N THR A 54 -19.65 -0.32 5.43
CA THR A 54 -18.33 -0.93 5.16
C THR A 54 -18.08 -1.05 3.65
N ALA A 55 -16.81 -0.99 3.24
CA ALA A 55 -16.38 -1.20 1.86
C ALA A 55 -15.78 -2.60 1.65
N GLY A 56 -15.57 -2.99 0.37
CA GLY A 56 -14.91 -4.23 -0.01
C GLY A 56 -15.86 -5.31 -0.57
N SER A 57 -17.18 -5.06 -0.57
CA SER A 57 -18.18 -5.95 -1.17
C SER A 57 -18.96 -5.22 -2.26
N MET A 58 -19.52 -6.00 -3.21
CA MET A 58 -20.49 -5.45 -4.17
C MET A 58 -21.78 -4.94 -3.49
N ARG A 59 -22.10 -5.43 -2.29
CA ARG A 59 -23.23 -4.98 -1.48
C ARG A 59 -22.74 -4.16 -0.31
N SER A 60 -23.43 -3.08 -0.04
CA SER A 60 -23.21 -2.31 1.18
C SER A 60 -23.68 -3.12 2.39
N SER A 61 -22.92 -3.05 3.49
CA SER A 61 -23.37 -3.48 4.80
C SER A 61 -23.31 -2.31 5.75
N SER A 62 -24.19 -2.29 6.75
CA SER A 62 -24.29 -1.22 7.76
C SER A 62 -23.92 -1.78 9.12
N LEU A 63 -23.01 -1.09 9.81
CA LEU A 63 -22.62 -1.41 11.20
C LEU A 63 -23.20 -0.34 12.13
N PRO A 64 -24.01 -0.74 13.14
CA PRO A 64 -24.61 0.20 14.06
C PRO A 64 -23.67 0.67 15.18
N GLY A 65 -22.54 -0.01 15.37
CA GLY A 65 -21.52 0.24 16.39
C GLY A 65 -20.40 -0.77 16.35
N THR A 66 -19.41 -0.62 17.22
CA THR A 66 -18.28 -1.53 17.35
C THR A 66 -17.69 -1.46 18.77
N GLU A 67 -17.11 -2.58 19.23
CA GLU A 67 -16.25 -2.65 20.43
C GLU A 67 -14.76 -2.75 20.02
N GLU A 68 -14.50 -3.20 18.80
CA GLU A 68 -13.15 -3.32 18.22
C GLU A 68 -12.62 -1.96 17.77
N ARG A 69 -11.28 -1.82 17.80
CA ARG A 69 -10.58 -0.62 17.38
C ARG A 69 -9.88 -0.83 16.06
N ILE A 70 -9.80 0.25 15.27
CA ILE A 70 -9.03 0.33 14.03
C ILE A 70 -8.08 1.52 14.11
N HIS A 71 -6.93 1.40 13.44
CA HIS A 71 -5.81 2.30 13.66
C HIS A 71 -5.22 2.87 12.37
N CYS A 72 -4.57 4.00 12.53
CA CYS A 72 -3.60 4.56 11.61
C CYS A 72 -2.21 4.43 12.27
N ARG A 73 -1.23 3.82 11.58
CA ARG A 73 0.12 3.59 12.07
C ARG A 73 1.11 4.32 11.19
N THR A 74 1.93 5.16 11.79
CA THR A 74 2.85 6.04 11.08
C THR A 74 4.29 5.82 11.52
N LEU A 75 5.18 5.71 10.54
CA LEU A 75 6.63 5.82 10.66
C LEU A 75 7.09 7.03 9.85
N VAL A 76 7.69 8.03 10.52
CA VAL A 76 8.45 9.10 9.88
C VAL A 76 9.93 8.79 10.02
N LEU A 77 10.70 8.85 8.94
CA LEU A 77 12.14 8.59 8.94
C LEU A 77 12.86 9.42 7.89
N GLY A 78 14.17 9.55 8.05
CA GLY A 78 15.04 10.23 7.07
C GLY A 78 16.25 10.85 7.73
N ASP A 79 16.85 11.79 7.03
CA ASP A 79 17.95 12.63 7.50
C ASP A 79 17.51 14.10 7.59
N GLU A 80 18.46 15.03 7.81
CA GLU A 80 18.15 16.48 7.84
C GLU A 80 17.74 17.04 6.48
N GLY A 81 18.11 16.38 5.38
CA GLY A 81 17.80 16.81 4.01
C GLY A 81 16.48 16.26 3.50
N THR A 82 16.12 15.03 3.89
CA THR A 82 14.94 14.34 3.38
C THR A 82 14.25 13.54 4.48
N LEU A 83 13.05 13.97 4.84
CA LEU A 83 12.13 13.18 5.69
C LEU A 83 11.02 12.56 4.83
N LEU A 84 10.69 11.30 5.12
CA LEU A 84 9.63 10.52 4.52
C LEU A 84 8.62 10.09 5.58
N SER A 85 7.37 9.84 5.20
CA SER A 85 6.44 9.09 6.05
C SER A 85 5.89 7.87 5.33
N PHE A 86 5.70 6.79 6.10
CA PHE A 86 4.90 5.64 5.73
C PHE A 86 3.77 5.53 6.74
N THR A 87 2.54 5.74 6.28
CA THR A 87 1.34 5.76 7.11
C THR A 87 0.36 4.72 6.59
N LEU A 88 0.10 3.67 7.38
CA LEU A 88 -0.84 2.61 7.04
C LEU A 88 -2.13 2.81 7.82
N VAL A 89 -3.25 2.79 7.10
CA VAL A 89 -4.57 3.10 7.62
C VAL A 89 -5.46 1.86 7.51
N ASP A 90 -6.05 1.42 8.60
CA ASP A 90 -7.01 0.32 8.60
C ASP A 90 -8.29 0.76 7.86
N SER A 91 -8.26 0.67 6.55
CA SER A 91 -9.33 1.01 5.60
C SER A 91 -9.26 0.07 4.40
N CYS A 92 -10.38 -0.12 3.72
CA CYS A 92 -10.41 -0.91 2.49
C CYS A 92 -9.70 -0.15 1.36
N LEU A 93 -10.08 1.11 1.15
CA LEU A 93 -9.52 1.99 0.13
C LEU A 93 -9.82 3.45 0.51
N ILE A 94 -8.94 4.37 0.10
CA ILE A 94 -9.06 5.79 0.46
C ILE A 94 -8.92 6.63 -0.83
N PRO A 95 -9.86 7.54 -1.13
CA PRO A 95 -9.80 8.30 -2.35
C PRO A 95 -8.70 9.35 -2.29
N ARG A 96 -8.10 9.66 -3.46
CA ARG A 96 -7.00 10.63 -3.58
C ARG A 96 -7.31 11.97 -2.91
N GLY A 97 -8.51 12.54 -3.13
CA GLY A 97 -8.84 13.85 -2.56
C GLY A 97 -8.80 13.91 -1.04
N LEU A 98 -9.20 12.83 -0.35
CA LEU A 98 -9.08 12.71 1.11
C LEU A 98 -7.61 12.64 1.54
N LEU A 99 -6.80 11.84 0.83
CA LEU A 99 -5.37 11.70 1.16
C LEU A 99 -4.58 12.98 0.84
N ASP A 100 -4.89 13.68 -0.25
CA ASP A 100 -4.26 14.96 -0.58
C ASP A 100 -4.56 16.00 0.51
N GLU A 101 -5.78 16.07 1.04
CA GLU A 101 -6.14 16.95 2.16
C GLU A 101 -5.42 16.56 3.47
N ALA A 102 -5.35 15.26 3.80
CA ALA A 102 -4.62 14.78 4.97
C ALA A 102 -3.12 15.13 4.86
N LYS A 103 -2.50 14.91 3.71
CA LYS A 103 -1.09 15.23 3.46
C LYS A 103 -0.81 16.74 3.45
N ARG A 104 -1.73 17.55 2.92
CA ARG A 104 -1.61 19.01 3.00
C ARG A 104 -1.58 19.49 4.45
N LYS A 105 -2.54 19.02 5.28
CA LYS A 105 -2.57 19.33 6.72
C LYS A 105 -1.31 18.84 7.44
N ALA A 106 -0.85 17.62 7.17
CA ALA A 106 0.37 17.07 7.75
C ALA A 106 1.61 17.87 7.35
N SER A 107 1.70 18.30 6.09
CA SER A 107 2.79 19.15 5.58
C SER A 107 2.82 20.51 6.29
N GLU A 108 1.66 21.13 6.53
CA GLU A 108 1.56 22.39 7.29
C GLU A 108 2.00 22.25 8.75
N LEU A 109 1.71 21.09 9.38
CA LEU A 109 2.09 20.82 10.77
C LEU A 109 3.55 20.45 10.96
N THR A 110 4.18 19.82 9.95
CA THR A 110 5.51 19.20 10.08
C THR A 110 6.60 19.87 9.26
N GLY A 111 6.23 20.60 8.21
CA GLY A 111 7.15 21.11 7.20
C GLY A 111 7.62 20.06 6.18
N ILE A 112 7.24 18.78 6.32
CA ILE A 112 7.58 17.73 5.36
C ILE A 112 6.78 17.99 4.07
N PRO A 113 7.40 18.03 2.88
CA PRO A 113 6.67 18.21 1.64
C PRO A 113 5.59 17.13 1.44
N ALA A 114 4.39 17.49 1.02
CA ALA A 114 3.29 16.55 0.81
C ALA A 114 3.64 15.39 -0.16
N GLY A 115 4.55 15.61 -1.12
CA GLY A 115 5.08 14.60 -2.02
C GLY A 115 6.02 13.58 -1.34
N HIS A 116 6.48 13.82 -0.12
CA HIS A 116 7.28 12.90 0.68
C HIS A 116 6.43 12.06 1.64
N LEU A 117 5.13 12.39 1.77
CA LEU A 117 4.20 11.69 2.64
C LEU A 117 3.54 10.56 1.86
N ASN A 118 3.75 9.33 2.34
CA ASN A 118 3.12 8.14 1.80
C ASN A 118 2.02 7.67 2.75
N VAL A 119 0.81 7.55 2.23
CA VAL A 119 -0.35 7.08 2.99
C VAL A 119 -1.05 5.98 2.19
N ALA A 120 -1.19 4.79 2.76
CA ALA A 120 -1.80 3.64 2.12
C ALA A 120 -2.90 3.02 3.00
N ALA A 121 -3.89 2.41 2.37
CA ALA A 121 -4.86 1.56 3.05
C ALA A 121 -4.29 0.15 3.25
N THR A 122 -4.67 -0.52 4.35
CA THR A 122 -4.34 -1.93 4.58
C THR A 122 -5.19 -2.88 3.72
N HIS A 123 -6.28 -2.41 3.17
CA HIS A 123 -7.29 -3.17 2.43
C HIS A 123 -8.16 -4.07 3.31
N THR A 124 -8.31 -3.78 4.59
CA THR A 124 -9.32 -4.50 5.38
C THR A 124 -10.73 -4.25 4.83
N HIS A 125 -11.52 -5.31 4.64
CA HIS A 125 -12.92 -5.22 4.21
C HIS A 125 -13.88 -5.06 5.40
N SER A 126 -13.35 -4.79 6.59
CA SER A 126 -14.11 -4.66 7.84
C SER A 126 -13.91 -3.30 8.50
N ALA A 127 -13.68 -2.24 7.69
CA ALA A 127 -13.57 -0.86 8.13
C ALA A 127 -14.65 0.01 7.48
N PRO A 128 -14.91 1.22 8.02
CA PRO A 128 -15.85 2.15 7.40
C PRO A 128 -15.43 2.52 5.99
N ALA A 129 -16.40 2.67 5.11
CA ALA A 129 -16.16 3.15 3.76
C ALA A 129 -15.57 4.57 3.81
N ALA A 130 -14.38 4.77 3.23
CA ALA A 130 -13.77 6.08 3.04
C ALA A 130 -13.99 6.62 1.62
N ALA A 131 -14.36 5.74 0.65
CA ALA A 131 -14.72 6.10 -0.71
C ALA A 131 -15.97 5.34 -1.18
N PRO A 132 -16.68 5.84 -2.19
CA PRO A 132 -17.73 5.09 -2.85
C PRO A 132 -17.13 3.85 -3.56
N ALA A 133 -17.60 2.65 -3.18
CA ALA A 133 -17.20 1.39 -3.82
C ALA A 133 -18.45 0.54 -4.06
N PHE A 134 -18.76 0.23 -5.31
CA PHE A 134 -20.01 -0.40 -5.71
C PHE A 134 -21.22 0.28 -5.06
N GLN A 135 -21.91 -0.41 -4.13
CA GLN A 135 -23.09 0.10 -3.45
C GLN A 135 -22.83 0.70 -2.06
N SER A 136 -21.59 0.63 -1.58
CA SER A 136 -21.16 1.24 -0.31
C SER A 136 -20.84 2.72 -0.51
N ASN A 137 -21.28 3.57 0.41
CA ASN A 137 -21.01 5.00 0.39
C ASN A 137 -20.41 5.45 1.72
N PRO A 138 -19.40 6.34 1.71
CA PRO A 138 -18.86 6.94 2.92
C PRO A 138 -19.84 7.97 3.49
N THR A 139 -19.66 8.30 4.78
CA THR A 139 -20.24 9.50 5.38
C THR A 139 -19.20 10.62 5.39
N LEU A 140 -19.63 11.85 5.09
CA LEU A 140 -18.72 13.00 5.03
C LEU A 140 -18.02 13.25 6.39
N ASP A 141 -18.77 13.12 7.49
CA ASP A 141 -18.24 13.35 8.84
C ASP A 141 -17.09 12.39 9.16
N TYR A 142 -17.22 11.11 8.78
CA TYR A 142 -16.13 10.15 8.96
C TYR A 142 -14.93 10.45 8.03
N GLN A 143 -15.17 10.89 6.79
CA GLN A 143 -14.08 11.27 5.88
C GLN A 143 -13.28 12.45 6.43
N ILE A 144 -13.93 13.49 6.95
CA ILE A 144 -13.27 14.64 7.59
C ILE A 144 -12.47 14.19 8.80
N PHE A 145 -13.08 13.41 9.68
CA PHE A 145 -12.43 12.83 10.86
C PHE A 145 -11.19 12.01 10.48
N LEU A 146 -11.31 11.14 9.49
CA LEU A 146 -10.20 10.28 9.03
C LEU A 146 -9.02 11.12 8.49
N ALA A 147 -9.29 12.13 7.67
CA ALA A 147 -8.25 13.01 7.14
C ALA A 147 -7.49 13.74 8.26
N GLU A 148 -8.19 14.20 9.29
CA GLU A 148 -7.58 14.84 10.46
C GLU A 148 -6.75 13.85 11.30
N ARG A 149 -7.25 12.63 11.50
CA ARG A 149 -6.52 11.60 12.24
C ARG A 149 -5.23 11.19 11.54
N ILE A 150 -5.24 11.03 10.22
CA ILE A 150 -4.05 10.75 9.42
C ILE A 150 -3.03 11.89 9.56
N ALA A 151 -3.44 13.14 9.38
CA ALA A 151 -2.56 14.29 9.51
C ALA A 151 -1.93 14.40 10.91
N ASN A 152 -2.74 14.21 11.96
CA ASN A 152 -2.29 14.26 13.34
C ASN A 152 -1.33 13.12 13.68
N SER A 153 -1.54 11.90 13.15
CA SER A 153 -0.62 10.78 13.34
C SER A 153 0.76 11.06 12.74
N ILE A 154 0.80 11.65 11.52
CA ILE A 154 2.06 12.06 10.90
C ILE A 154 2.76 13.14 11.74
N ALA A 155 2.04 14.15 12.22
CA ALA A 155 2.58 15.20 13.07
C ALA A 155 3.08 14.66 14.42
N ALA A 156 2.35 13.72 15.04
CA ALA A 156 2.76 13.08 16.29
C ALA A 156 4.01 12.20 16.11
N ALA A 157 4.13 11.47 15.02
CA ALA A 157 5.34 10.73 14.69
C ALA A 157 6.52 11.67 14.44
N HIS A 158 6.33 12.77 13.70
CA HIS A 158 7.35 13.78 13.45
C HIS A 158 7.84 14.43 14.75
N ALA A 159 6.97 14.73 15.69
CA ALA A 159 7.32 15.31 16.99
C ALA A 159 8.18 14.37 17.87
N LYS A 160 8.19 13.07 17.58
CA LYS A 160 8.97 12.03 18.30
C LYS A 160 10.26 11.65 17.58
N LEU A 161 10.71 12.42 16.56
CA LEU A 161 11.95 12.13 15.83
C LEU A 161 13.16 12.08 16.75
N GLU A 162 13.84 10.96 16.81
CA GLU A 162 15.09 10.75 17.52
C GLU A 162 16.17 10.15 16.61
N PRO A 163 17.47 10.28 16.94
CA PRO A 163 18.53 9.60 16.19
C PRO A 163 18.31 8.09 16.14
N CYS A 164 18.47 7.52 14.95
CA CYS A 164 18.17 6.09 14.74
C CYS A 164 19.19 5.40 13.85
N GLU A 165 19.10 4.06 13.85
CA GLU A 165 19.73 3.18 12.88
C GLU A 165 18.66 2.43 12.13
N ILE A 166 18.86 2.23 10.84
CA ILE A 166 17.91 1.59 9.93
C ILE A 166 18.57 0.39 9.27
N GLY A 167 17.82 -0.68 9.08
CA GLY A 167 18.22 -1.85 8.32
C GLY A 167 17.00 -2.56 7.74
N TRP A 168 17.24 -3.58 6.92
CA TRP A 168 16.17 -4.35 6.28
C TRP A 168 16.57 -5.81 6.14
N ALA A 169 15.59 -6.66 5.96
CA ALA A 169 15.76 -8.07 5.67
C ALA A 169 14.52 -8.59 4.93
N VAL A 170 14.62 -9.79 4.37
CA VAL A 170 13.51 -10.45 3.69
C VAL A 170 13.26 -11.81 4.33
N GLY A 171 12.03 -12.04 4.78
CA GLY A 171 11.49 -13.33 5.19
C GLY A 171 10.67 -13.97 4.05
N GLU A 172 10.06 -15.11 4.33
CA GLU A 172 9.23 -15.83 3.37
C GLU A 172 8.10 -16.58 4.09
N ASP A 173 6.87 -16.45 3.59
CA ASP A 173 5.73 -17.30 3.98
C ASP A 173 4.90 -17.68 2.74
N ALA A 174 5.16 -18.84 2.18
CA ALA A 174 4.44 -19.39 1.04
C ALA A 174 3.13 -20.09 1.42
N THR A 175 2.77 -20.13 2.71
CA THR A 175 1.64 -20.92 3.20
C THR A 175 0.32 -20.17 3.21
N GLN A 176 0.35 -18.83 3.01
CA GLN A 176 -0.82 -17.97 3.12
C GLN A 176 -1.20 -17.26 1.80
N VAL A 177 -0.42 -17.43 0.74
CA VAL A 177 -0.62 -16.73 -0.55
C VAL A 177 -0.96 -17.73 -1.65
N PHE A 178 -2.10 -17.50 -2.31
CA PHE A 178 -2.58 -18.30 -3.43
C PHE A 178 -3.18 -17.36 -4.48
N ASN A 179 -2.90 -17.64 -5.77
CA ASN A 179 -3.56 -16.89 -6.84
C ASN A 179 -5.05 -17.25 -6.83
N ARG A 180 -5.93 -16.24 -6.72
CA ARG A 180 -7.38 -16.43 -6.63
C ARG A 180 -8.08 -16.55 -7.98
N ARG A 181 -7.38 -16.24 -9.07
CA ARG A 181 -7.84 -16.30 -10.44
C ARG A 181 -7.46 -17.65 -11.04
N TRP A 182 -8.44 -18.34 -11.61
CA TRP A 182 -8.24 -19.69 -12.14
C TRP A 182 -8.79 -19.81 -13.54
N HIS A 183 -8.03 -20.41 -14.45
CA HIS A 183 -8.53 -20.80 -15.75
C HIS A 183 -9.67 -21.81 -15.61
N VAL A 184 -10.77 -21.55 -16.32
CA VAL A 184 -11.95 -22.41 -16.34
C VAL A 184 -11.96 -23.29 -17.60
N SER A 185 -12.51 -24.51 -17.47
CA SER A 185 -12.63 -25.44 -18.59
C SER A 185 -13.72 -25.02 -19.60
N GLU A 186 -14.73 -24.31 -19.12
CA GLU A 186 -15.84 -23.82 -19.92
C GLU A 186 -16.10 -22.34 -19.61
N PRO A 187 -16.33 -21.51 -20.66
CA PRO A 187 -16.70 -20.12 -20.47
C PRO A 187 -17.98 -19.97 -19.65
N TYR A 188 -18.10 -18.85 -18.93
CA TYR A 188 -19.29 -18.52 -18.15
C TYR A 188 -19.78 -17.11 -18.48
N LYS A 189 -21.08 -16.88 -18.30
CA LYS A 189 -21.70 -15.58 -18.59
C LYS A 189 -21.21 -14.52 -17.56
N ASN A 190 -20.59 -13.47 -18.06
CA ASN A 190 -20.19 -12.32 -17.26
C ASN A 190 -21.36 -11.30 -17.10
N PRO A 191 -21.23 -10.26 -16.23
CA PRO A 191 -22.30 -9.29 -16.01
C PRO A 191 -22.68 -8.44 -17.24
N PHE A 192 -21.82 -8.43 -18.26
CA PHE A 192 -22.09 -7.72 -19.52
C PHE A 192 -22.80 -8.59 -20.57
N GLY A 193 -23.05 -9.87 -20.22
CA GLY A 193 -23.73 -10.82 -21.08
C GLY A 193 -22.81 -11.61 -22.03
N SER A 194 -21.50 -11.33 -22.00
CA SER A 194 -20.51 -12.08 -22.77
C SER A 194 -20.19 -13.43 -22.14
N MET A 195 -19.66 -14.36 -22.96
CA MET A 195 -19.23 -15.72 -22.60
C MET A 195 -17.72 -15.91 -22.85
N ASP A 196 -16.93 -14.83 -22.91
CA ASP A 196 -15.54 -14.86 -23.39
C ASP A 196 -14.53 -15.01 -22.24
N ASP A 197 -14.95 -14.83 -20.98
CA ASP A 197 -14.05 -14.92 -19.83
C ASP A 197 -13.47 -16.32 -19.69
N GLN A 198 -12.13 -16.40 -19.69
CA GLN A 198 -11.36 -17.63 -19.57
C GLN A 198 -10.89 -17.88 -18.13
N VAL A 199 -11.02 -16.88 -17.26
CA VAL A 199 -10.55 -16.89 -15.88
C VAL A 199 -11.69 -16.51 -14.94
N ARG A 200 -11.79 -17.22 -13.82
CA ARG A 200 -12.76 -16.95 -12.76
C ARG A 200 -12.06 -16.69 -11.44
N MET A 201 -12.44 -15.61 -10.77
CA MET A 201 -12.03 -15.30 -9.40
C MET A 201 -12.77 -16.19 -8.41
N ASN A 202 -12.05 -16.71 -7.42
CA ASN A 202 -12.61 -17.51 -6.32
C ASN A 202 -13.58 -18.62 -6.84
N PRO A 203 -13.12 -19.54 -7.69
CA PRO A 203 -14.00 -20.49 -8.40
C PRO A 203 -14.67 -21.50 -7.47
N GLY A 204 -14.29 -21.53 -6.20
CA GLY A 204 -14.62 -22.56 -5.24
C GLY A 204 -13.62 -23.71 -5.27
N TYR A 205 -13.63 -24.52 -4.21
CA TYR A 205 -12.70 -25.63 -4.08
C TYR A 205 -12.84 -26.63 -5.22
N ASN A 206 -11.70 -27.13 -5.71
CA ASN A 206 -11.68 -28.14 -6.74
C ASN A 206 -12.31 -29.44 -6.22
N LYS A 207 -13.43 -29.82 -6.81
CA LYS A 207 -14.19 -31.02 -6.42
C LYS A 207 -13.99 -32.15 -7.42
N GLY A 208 -12.96 -32.09 -8.25
CA GLY A 208 -12.69 -33.12 -9.27
C GLY A 208 -13.64 -33.07 -10.48
N ASN A 209 -14.43 -32.02 -10.65
CA ASN A 209 -15.37 -31.87 -11.76
C ASN A 209 -14.76 -31.19 -13.00
N GLY A 210 -13.45 -30.91 -13.00
CA GLY A 210 -12.76 -30.29 -14.13
C GLY A 210 -13.14 -28.82 -14.42
N ALA A 211 -13.91 -28.17 -13.54
CA ALA A 211 -14.39 -26.81 -13.78
C ALA A 211 -13.27 -25.77 -13.77
N VAL A 212 -12.15 -26.05 -13.09
CA VAL A 212 -10.94 -25.22 -13.07
C VAL A 212 -9.73 -26.07 -13.43
N THR A 213 -8.74 -25.45 -14.10
CA THR A 213 -7.60 -26.19 -14.65
C THR A 213 -6.28 -25.83 -13.98
N ARG A 214 -5.97 -24.54 -13.82
CA ARG A 214 -4.73 -24.04 -13.22
C ARG A 214 -4.90 -22.59 -12.73
N PRO A 215 -4.06 -22.11 -11.78
CA PRO A 215 -3.99 -20.70 -11.44
C PRO A 215 -3.65 -19.86 -12.68
N ALA A 216 -4.14 -18.62 -12.72
CA ALA A 216 -3.91 -17.70 -13.83
C ALA A 216 -2.66 -16.81 -13.64
N GLY A 217 -1.98 -16.92 -12.50
CA GLY A 217 -0.77 -16.17 -12.19
C GLY A 217 0.07 -16.81 -11.08
N PRO A 218 1.25 -16.25 -10.81
CA PRO A 218 2.12 -16.67 -9.72
C PRO A 218 1.64 -16.21 -8.35
N VAL A 219 2.48 -16.37 -7.34
CA VAL A 219 2.36 -15.77 -6.00
C VAL A 219 3.70 -15.17 -5.60
N ASP A 220 3.70 -14.25 -4.65
CA ASP A 220 4.91 -13.67 -4.05
C ASP A 220 4.92 -13.99 -2.54
N PRO A 221 5.70 -14.98 -2.09
CA PRO A 221 5.76 -15.37 -0.69
C PRO A 221 6.68 -14.49 0.16
N ALA A 222 7.39 -13.52 -0.43
CA ALA A 222 8.35 -12.69 0.28
C ALA A 222 7.68 -11.80 1.34
N VAL A 223 8.36 -11.69 2.49
CA VAL A 223 8.01 -10.80 3.60
C VAL A 223 9.19 -9.84 3.84
N PRO A 224 9.40 -8.86 2.96
CA PRO A 224 10.41 -7.84 3.20
C PRO A 224 10.01 -6.93 4.36
N LEU A 225 11.01 -6.48 5.12
CA LEU A 225 10.81 -5.54 6.21
C LEU A 225 11.94 -4.50 6.31
N LEU A 226 11.55 -3.30 6.70
CA LEU A 226 12.40 -2.21 7.15
C LEU A 226 12.30 -2.16 8.68
N ALA A 227 13.44 -2.17 9.37
CA ALA A 227 13.52 -2.10 10.83
C ALA A 227 14.26 -0.84 11.27
N VAL A 228 13.78 -0.25 12.35
CA VAL A 228 14.32 0.98 12.92
C VAL A 228 14.58 0.78 14.41
N ARG A 229 15.76 1.19 14.88
CA ARG A 229 16.09 1.22 16.30
C ARG A 229 16.74 2.54 16.70
N SER A 230 16.63 2.94 17.95
CA SER A 230 17.29 4.12 18.50
C SER A 230 18.82 4.01 18.33
N ALA A 231 19.47 5.11 17.99
CA ALA A 231 20.93 5.19 17.99
C ALA A 231 21.52 5.32 19.40
N ALA A 232 20.71 5.63 20.42
CA ALA A 232 21.12 5.74 21.80
C ALA A 232 21.64 4.41 22.37
N GLU A 233 22.35 4.49 23.50
CA GLU A 233 22.78 3.32 24.24
C GLU A 233 21.59 2.38 24.54
N GLY A 234 21.80 1.07 24.44
CA GLY A 234 20.75 0.06 24.58
C GLY A 234 19.99 -0.26 23.29
N LYS A 235 20.19 0.50 22.20
CA LYS A 235 19.65 0.20 20.85
C LYS A 235 18.17 -0.20 20.86
N ARG A 236 17.34 0.58 21.55
CA ARG A 236 15.90 0.34 21.71
C ARG A 236 15.20 0.18 20.35
N PRO A 237 14.45 -0.90 20.09
CA PRO A 237 13.66 -1.03 18.89
C PRO A 237 12.57 0.06 18.84
N LEU A 238 12.37 0.68 17.67
CA LEU A 238 11.40 1.76 17.44
C LEU A 238 10.24 1.30 16.55
N ALA A 239 10.56 0.71 15.41
CA ALA A 239 9.54 0.27 14.46
C ALA A 239 10.00 -0.85 13.54
N VAL A 240 9.01 -1.53 12.98
CA VAL A 240 9.13 -2.35 11.76
C VAL A 240 8.02 -1.96 10.80
N LEU A 241 8.38 -1.74 9.53
CA LEU A 241 7.46 -1.70 8.39
C LEU A 241 7.70 -2.97 7.57
N ALA A 242 6.80 -3.93 7.66
CA ALA A 242 6.79 -5.14 6.86
C ALA A 242 5.82 -5.01 5.67
N ASN A 243 6.02 -5.84 4.65
CA ASN A 243 5.14 -5.91 3.48
C ASN A 243 4.83 -7.38 3.18
N TYR A 244 3.60 -7.66 2.75
CA TYR A 244 3.20 -8.99 2.32
C TYR A 244 2.14 -8.92 1.22
N ALA A 245 2.32 -9.71 0.17
CA ALA A 245 1.44 -9.68 -1.00
C ALA A 245 0.21 -10.58 -0.79
N LEU A 246 -0.63 -10.22 0.19
CA LEU A 246 -1.86 -10.92 0.52
C LEU A 246 -3.00 -9.93 0.71
N HIS A 247 -4.10 -10.15 -0.01
CA HIS A 247 -5.36 -9.44 0.13
C HIS A 247 -5.91 -9.57 1.57
N TYR A 248 -7.11 -9.09 1.88
CA TYR A 248 -7.75 -9.29 3.18
C TYR A 248 -8.08 -10.77 3.44
N VAL A 249 -8.19 -11.15 4.72
CA VAL A 249 -8.58 -12.50 5.16
C VAL A 249 -10.08 -12.62 5.35
N GLY A 250 -10.71 -11.62 5.93
CA GLY A 250 -12.15 -11.56 6.14
C GLY A 250 -12.68 -12.37 7.32
N ASN A 251 -14.00 -12.47 7.45
CA ASN A 251 -14.71 -13.07 8.58
C ASN A 251 -14.35 -12.40 9.92
N PRO A 252 -14.66 -11.09 10.09
CA PRO A 252 -14.29 -10.33 11.28
C PRO A 252 -14.98 -10.88 12.54
N PRO A 253 -14.48 -10.51 13.74
CA PRO A 253 -15.15 -10.78 15.00
C PRO A 253 -16.62 -10.37 14.98
N ARG A 254 -17.41 -10.98 15.82
CA ARG A 254 -18.85 -10.68 15.97
C ARG A 254 -19.20 -10.41 17.42
N THR A 255 -20.23 -9.60 17.64
CA THR A 255 -20.83 -9.46 18.98
C THR A 255 -21.50 -10.78 19.41
N PRO A 256 -21.82 -10.95 20.70
CA PRO A 256 -22.60 -12.11 21.15
C PRO A 256 -23.93 -12.29 20.40
N GLU A 257 -24.54 -11.21 19.92
CA GLU A 257 -25.80 -11.21 19.15
C GLU A 257 -25.56 -11.51 17.64
N GLY A 258 -24.30 -11.69 17.24
CA GLY A 258 -23.92 -12.09 15.88
C GLY A 258 -23.67 -10.94 14.91
N ALA A 259 -23.70 -9.67 15.35
CA ALA A 259 -23.37 -8.53 14.50
C ALA A 259 -21.86 -8.48 14.22
N ALA A 260 -21.47 -8.21 12.95
CA ALA A 260 -20.07 -8.03 12.59
C ALA A 260 -19.46 -6.81 13.29
N GLN A 261 -18.18 -6.89 13.64
CA GLN A 261 -17.40 -5.81 14.22
C GLN A 261 -16.49 -5.17 13.16
N LEU A 262 -16.03 -3.93 13.41
CA LEU A 262 -14.87 -3.39 12.68
C LEU A 262 -13.62 -4.25 12.93
N SER A 263 -12.68 -4.23 12.02
CA SER A 263 -11.43 -4.98 12.19
C SER A 263 -10.35 -4.44 11.24
N GLY A 264 -9.12 -4.27 11.74
CA GLY A 264 -7.92 -4.10 10.92
C GLY A 264 -7.46 -5.39 10.24
N ASP A 265 -8.31 -6.46 10.24
CA ASP A 265 -8.02 -7.76 9.63
C ASP A 265 -6.73 -8.40 10.18
N TYR A 266 -5.98 -9.18 9.38
CA TYR A 266 -4.72 -9.77 9.81
C TYR A 266 -3.59 -8.73 9.93
N PHE A 267 -3.73 -7.54 9.35
CA PHE A 267 -2.75 -6.45 9.44
C PHE A 267 -2.61 -5.91 10.87
N ASP A 268 -3.73 -5.61 11.53
CA ASP A 268 -3.72 -5.17 12.94
C ASP A 268 -3.22 -6.28 13.87
N ARG A 269 -3.64 -7.52 13.63
CA ARG A 269 -3.18 -8.67 14.41
C ARG A 269 -1.69 -8.92 14.25
N PHE A 270 -1.16 -8.81 13.03
CA PHE A 270 0.28 -8.85 12.78
C PHE A 270 1.00 -7.80 13.63
N SER A 271 0.52 -6.55 13.62
CA SER A 271 1.14 -5.46 14.36
C SER A 271 1.27 -5.79 15.84
N ARG A 272 0.21 -6.28 16.45
CA ARG A 272 0.19 -6.70 17.86
C ARG A 272 1.10 -7.89 18.14
N ILE A 273 0.99 -8.94 17.34
CA ILE A 273 1.77 -10.18 17.52
C ILE A 273 3.25 -9.93 17.31
N PHE A 274 3.62 -9.21 16.26
CA PHE A 274 5.01 -8.90 15.97
C PHE A 274 5.62 -8.01 17.05
N ALA A 275 4.90 -7.01 17.56
CA ALA A 275 5.37 -6.16 18.65
C ALA A 275 5.66 -6.97 19.92
N GLU A 276 4.81 -7.93 20.27
CA GLU A 276 5.04 -8.82 21.41
C GLU A 276 6.27 -9.72 21.21
N MET A 277 6.53 -10.18 19.98
CA MET A 277 7.71 -11.02 19.66
C MET A 277 9.02 -10.21 19.65
N ALA A 278 9.02 -9.02 19.05
CA ALA A 278 10.23 -8.22 18.82
C ALA A 278 10.59 -7.29 19.98
N ALA A 279 9.60 -6.84 20.75
CA ALA A 279 9.76 -5.84 21.79
C ALA A 279 8.78 -6.06 22.97
N PRO A 280 8.83 -7.22 23.65
CA PRO A 280 7.85 -7.58 24.67
C PRO A 280 7.77 -6.55 25.79
N GLY A 281 6.54 -6.16 26.14
CA GLY A 281 6.24 -5.17 27.18
C GLY A 281 6.53 -3.71 26.81
N ARG A 282 6.78 -3.40 25.52
CA ARG A 282 7.03 -2.04 25.04
C ARG A 282 5.85 -1.52 24.24
N GLU A 283 5.18 -0.53 24.80
CA GLU A 283 4.03 0.16 24.15
C GLU A 283 4.48 1.19 23.08
N ASP A 284 5.76 1.61 23.12
CA ASP A 284 6.34 2.59 22.19
C ASP A 284 6.96 1.97 20.92
N PHE A 285 6.96 0.65 20.79
CA PHE A 285 7.35 -0.04 19.57
C PHE A 285 6.17 -0.18 18.60
N VAL A 286 6.36 0.24 17.35
CA VAL A 286 5.30 0.21 16.34
C VAL A 286 5.63 -0.79 15.23
N ALA A 287 4.86 -1.86 15.15
CA ALA A 287 4.89 -2.77 14.01
C ALA A 287 3.79 -2.38 13.01
N ILE A 288 4.15 -2.34 11.73
CA ILE A 288 3.29 -1.96 10.62
C ILE A 288 3.37 -3.05 9.57
N LEU A 289 2.23 -3.51 9.06
CA LEU A 289 2.15 -4.39 7.90
C LEU A 289 1.46 -3.65 6.76
N SER A 290 2.14 -3.51 5.64
CA SER A 290 1.59 -2.97 4.39
C SER A 290 1.18 -4.09 3.44
N ASN A 291 0.19 -3.80 2.60
CA ASN A 291 -0.21 -4.72 1.55
C ASN A 291 0.75 -4.62 0.36
N GLY A 292 1.28 -5.76 -0.11
CA GLY A 292 2.07 -5.87 -1.33
C GLY A 292 1.20 -5.94 -2.57
N ALA A 293 1.77 -6.27 -3.74
CA ALA A 293 1.01 -6.51 -4.96
C ALA A 293 0.13 -7.76 -4.79
N SER A 294 -1.15 -7.57 -4.48
CA SER A 294 -2.07 -8.63 -4.07
C SER A 294 -3.43 -8.61 -4.77
N GLY A 295 -3.60 -7.79 -5.83
CA GLY A 295 -4.88 -7.62 -6.53
C GLY A 295 -5.51 -8.94 -7.01
N ASP A 296 -4.72 -9.96 -7.27
CA ASP A 296 -5.14 -11.30 -7.70
C ASP A 296 -4.84 -12.42 -6.69
N ILE A 297 -4.47 -12.07 -5.44
CA ILE A 297 -4.04 -13.03 -4.40
C ILE A 297 -5.08 -13.10 -3.27
N ASN A 298 -5.25 -14.29 -2.71
CA ASN A 298 -5.97 -14.50 -1.44
C ASN A 298 -5.30 -15.60 -0.60
N ASN A 299 -5.91 -15.94 0.55
CA ASN A 299 -5.45 -16.97 1.47
C ASN A 299 -6.23 -18.29 1.37
N ILE A 300 -6.77 -18.60 0.19
CA ILE A 300 -7.57 -19.80 -0.06
C ILE A 300 -6.92 -20.60 -1.19
N ASP A 301 -6.48 -21.81 -0.85
CA ASP A 301 -5.99 -22.77 -1.84
C ASP A 301 -7.19 -23.49 -2.50
N PHE A 302 -7.53 -23.08 -3.71
CA PHE A 302 -8.59 -23.72 -4.50
C PHE A 302 -8.13 -25.00 -5.23
N SER A 303 -6.83 -25.32 -5.22
CA SER A 303 -6.32 -26.56 -5.84
C SER A 303 -6.68 -27.81 -5.03
N GLY A 304 -6.85 -27.63 -3.72
CA GLY A 304 -7.14 -28.69 -2.77
C GLY A 304 -8.63 -28.89 -2.46
N PRO A 305 -8.94 -29.82 -1.56
CA PRO A 305 -10.28 -29.98 -1.02
C PRO A 305 -10.67 -28.82 -0.11
N ALA A 306 -11.97 -28.60 0.08
CA ALA A 306 -12.44 -27.66 1.10
C ALA A 306 -11.90 -28.04 2.49
N PRO A 307 -11.60 -27.04 3.36
CA PRO A 307 -11.19 -27.30 4.73
C PRO A 307 -12.21 -28.21 5.45
N GLU A 308 -11.71 -29.12 6.27
CA GLU A 308 -12.56 -30.06 7.04
C GLU A 308 -13.49 -29.33 8.02
N ARG A 309 -13.09 -28.13 8.49
CA ARG A 309 -13.88 -27.32 9.41
C ARG A 309 -13.95 -25.85 8.96
N SER A 310 -15.00 -25.17 9.43
CA SER A 310 -15.09 -23.71 9.35
C SER A 310 -14.25 -23.06 10.45
N TYR A 311 -13.70 -21.88 10.16
CA TYR A 311 -13.03 -21.03 11.14
C TYR A 311 -14.06 -20.17 11.90
N ALA A 312 -13.87 -20.01 13.21
CA ALA A 312 -14.62 -19.05 13.98
C ALA A 312 -14.35 -17.60 13.49
N PRO A 313 -15.28 -16.65 13.73
CA PRO A 313 -15.04 -15.24 13.42
C PRO A 313 -13.71 -14.73 13.99
N GLY A 314 -12.86 -14.13 13.17
CA GLY A 314 -11.52 -13.65 13.51
C GLY A 314 -10.42 -14.71 13.63
N GLU A 315 -10.76 -16.01 13.71
CA GLU A 315 -9.76 -17.08 13.93
C GLU A 315 -8.74 -17.17 12.79
N LYS A 316 -9.20 -17.16 11.54
CA LYS A 316 -8.29 -17.26 10.39
C LYS A 316 -7.38 -16.04 10.26
N MET A 317 -7.88 -14.84 10.58
CA MET A 317 -7.07 -13.63 10.64
C MET A 317 -5.90 -13.78 11.61
N GLU A 318 -6.15 -14.36 12.81
CA GLU A 318 -5.12 -14.59 13.82
C GLU A 318 -4.08 -15.62 13.35
N LEU A 319 -4.51 -16.70 12.70
CA LEU A 319 -3.61 -17.73 12.15
C LEU A 319 -2.69 -17.17 11.07
N VAL A 320 -3.25 -16.43 10.12
CA VAL A 320 -2.47 -15.78 9.05
C VAL A 320 -1.49 -14.77 9.63
N ALA A 321 -1.94 -13.92 10.54
CA ALA A 321 -1.10 -12.91 11.19
C ALA A 321 0.09 -13.55 11.94
N ARG A 322 -0.13 -14.67 12.67
CA ARG A 322 0.94 -15.41 13.35
C ARG A 322 1.95 -16.01 12.39
N SER A 323 1.48 -16.56 11.27
CA SER A 323 2.36 -17.13 10.25
C SER A 323 3.28 -16.07 9.65
N VAL A 324 2.69 -14.96 9.18
CA VAL A 324 3.44 -13.85 8.60
C VAL A 324 4.36 -13.17 9.63
N ALA A 325 3.88 -12.96 10.88
CA ALA A 325 4.70 -12.38 11.96
C ALA A 325 5.91 -13.25 12.31
N LYS A 326 5.77 -14.59 12.29
CA LYS A 326 6.87 -15.51 12.49
C LYS A 326 7.93 -15.37 11.40
N ALA A 327 7.53 -15.38 10.13
CA ALA A 327 8.44 -15.21 8.98
C ALA A 327 9.16 -13.86 9.03
N ALA A 328 8.43 -12.78 9.32
CA ALA A 328 8.99 -11.46 9.52
C ALA A 328 9.98 -11.40 10.71
N HIS A 329 9.64 -12.03 11.84
CA HIS A 329 10.49 -12.03 13.03
C HIS A 329 11.79 -12.82 12.82
N GLU A 330 11.76 -13.93 12.10
CA GLU A 330 12.96 -14.67 11.70
C GLU A 330 13.87 -13.80 10.79
N ALA A 331 13.28 -13.01 9.89
CA ALA A 331 14.02 -12.03 9.08
C ALA A 331 14.56 -10.87 9.93
N TYR A 332 13.76 -10.36 10.87
CA TYR A 332 14.15 -9.28 11.78
C TYR A 332 15.43 -9.61 12.57
N GLY A 333 15.61 -10.86 12.98
CA GLY A 333 16.84 -11.33 13.63
C GLY A 333 18.10 -11.26 12.76
N ARG A 334 17.98 -11.06 11.45
CA ARG A 334 19.09 -10.94 10.49
C ARG A 334 19.34 -9.51 10.00
N VAL A 335 18.62 -8.53 10.53
CA VAL A 335 18.75 -7.13 10.11
C VAL A 335 20.10 -6.56 10.47
N GLU A 336 20.81 -6.03 9.48
CA GLU A 336 22.03 -5.26 9.64
C GLU A 336 21.71 -3.76 9.67
N TYR A 337 21.92 -3.13 10.82
CA TYR A 337 21.59 -1.73 11.05
C TYR A 337 22.72 -0.78 10.65
N ARG A 338 22.37 0.36 10.10
CA ARG A 338 23.28 1.43 9.67
C ARG A 338 22.79 2.78 10.19
N ALA A 339 23.73 3.61 10.67
CA ALA A 339 23.45 4.96 11.17
C ALA A 339 23.44 6.02 10.08
N GLU A 340 23.99 5.71 8.91
CA GLU A 340 24.10 6.62 7.77
C GLU A 340 23.69 5.90 6.50
N LEU A 341 22.68 6.41 5.82
CA LEU A 341 22.16 5.90 4.55
C LEU A 341 21.70 7.08 3.69
N PRO A 342 21.85 7.02 2.36
CA PRO A 342 21.14 7.95 1.49
C PRO A 342 19.63 7.74 1.59
N VAL A 343 18.87 8.82 1.74
CA VAL A 343 17.41 8.82 1.73
C VAL A 343 16.95 9.77 0.63
N ALA A 344 16.14 9.28 -0.28
CA ALA A 344 15.58 10.08 -1.36
C ALA A 344 14.16 9.58 -1.70
N THR A 345 13.35 10.45 -2.27
CA THR A 345 12.02 10.08 -2.77
C THR A 345 11.67 10.87 -4.03
N VAL A 346 10.92 10.24 -4.90
CA VAL A 346 10.34 10.86 -6.08
C VAL A 346 8.87 10.49 -6.18
N ALA A 347 8.03 11.47 -6.50
CA ALA A 347 6.60 11.26 -6.73
C ALA A 347 6.22 11.81 -8.11
N ARG A 348 5.36 11.09 -8.82
CA ARG A 348 4.98 11.44 -10.19
C ARG A 348 3.50 11.14 -10.41
N ASP A 349 2.79 12.05 -11.07
CA ASP A 349 1.46 11.77 -11.63
C ASP A 349 1.61 11.27 -13.06
N LEU A 350 0.99 10.14 -13.35
CA LEU A 350 0.92 9.54 -14.67
C LEU A 350 -0.52 9.61 -15.16
N ASP A 351 -0.77 10.33 -16.25
CA ASP A 351 -2.10 10.40 -16.85
C ASP A 351 -2.39 9.11 -17.63
N LEU A 352 -3.37 8.34 -17.16
CA LEU A 352 -3.78 7.07 -17.76
C LEU A 352 -5.21 7.16 -18.30
N GLY A 353 -5.46 6.49 -19.41
CA GLY A 353 -6.76 6.42 -20.07
C GLY A 353 -7.80 5.68 -19.22
N VAL A 354 -9.06 6.06 -19.40
CA VAL A 354 -10.24 5.41 -18.82
C VAL A 354 -10.94 4.56 -19.87
N ARG A 355 -11.24 3.30 -19.58
CA ARG A 355 -12.03 2.42 -20.43
C ARG A 355 -13.49 2.86 -20.43
N LYS A 356 -13.84 3.77 -21.34
CA LYS A 356 -15.21 4.29 -21.46
C LYS A 356 -16.16 3.24 -22.03
N PRO A 357 -17.42 3.19 -21.59
CA PRO A 357 -18.44 2.35 -22.24
C PRO A 357 -18.80 2.89 -23.62
N SER A 358 -19.12 1.98 -24.55
CA SER A 358 -19.76 2.34 -25.81
C SER A 358 -21.20 2.80 -25.59
N GLN A 359 -21.80 3.45 -26.59
CA GLN A 359 -23.22 3.85 -26.51
C GLN A 359 -24.13 2.62 -26.38
N GLU A 360 -23.82 1.50 -27.05
CA GLU A 360 -24.58 0.25 -26.95
C GLU A 360 -24.57 -0.32 -25.53
N GLU A 361 -23.42 -0.28 -24.86
CA GLU A 361 -23.30 -0.72 -23.47
C GLU A 361 -24.08 0.20 -22.51
N VAL A 362 -24.12 1.51 -22.80
CA VAL A 362 -24.92 2.47 -22.02
C VAL A 362 -26.41 2.20 -22.22
N ASP A 363 -26.87 1.99 -23.46
CA ASP A 363 -28.27 1.72 -23.77
C ASP A 363 -28.74 0.42 -23.11
N ARG A 364 -27.91 -0.65 -23.18
CA ARG A 364 -28.14 -1.91 -22.44
C ARG A 364 -28.22 -1.70 -20.93
N ALA A 365 -27.32 -0.90 -20.36
CA ALA A 365 -27.33 -0.61 -18.92
C ALA A 365 -28.62 0.10 -18.50
N LEU A 366 -29.13 1.06 -19.31
CA LEU A 366 -30.40 1.72 -19.07
C LEU A 366 -31.59 0.75 -19.18
N GLU A 367 -31.59 -0.15 -20.16
CA GLU A 367 -32.61 -1.18 -20.29
C GLU A 367 -32.66 -2.10 -19.05
N ILE A 368 -31.49 -2.58 -18.58
CA ILE A 368 -31.42 -3.42 -17.38
C ILE A 368 -32.00 -2.65 -16.18
N LEU A 369 -31.58 -1.41 -15.93
CA LEU A 369 -31.98 -0.67 -14.74
C LEU A 369 -33.44 -0.17 -14.76
N THR A 370 -34.03 -0.06 -15.93
CA THR A 370 -35.48 0.27 -16.08
C THR A 370 -36.38 -0.95 -15.96
N SER A 371 -35.83 -2.16 -16.08
CA SER A 371 -36.55 -3.41 -15.86
C SER A 371 -36.74 -3.67 -14.36
N PRO A 372 -37.76 -4.47 -13.96
CA PRO A 372 -37.97 -4.84 -12.57
C PRO A 372 -36.69 -5.49 -11.94
N GLN A 373 -36.18 -4.92 -10.85
CA GLN A 373 -34.99 -5.41 -10.15
C GLN A 373 -35.35 -6.00 -8.79
N GLN A 374 -34.53 -6.92 -8.33
CA GLN A 374 -34.60 -7.43 -6.97
C GLN A 374 -33.64 -6.65 -6.07
N PHE A 375 -34.12 -6.27 -4.90
CA PHE A 375 -33.36 -5.58 -3.88
C PHE A 375 -33.33 -6.38 -2.58
N LEU A 376 -32.20 -6.34 -1.89
CA LEU A 376 -32.05 -6.82 -0.52
C LEU A 376 -31.35 -5.72 0.27
N ASP A 377 -31.97 -5.25 1.37
CA ASP A 377 -31.48 -4.18 2.21
C ASP A 377 -31.02 -2.94 1.40
N GLY A 378 -31.83 -2.56 0.39
CA GLY A 378 -31.56 -1.41 -0.50
C GLY A 378 -30.49 -1.64 -1.58
N ASN A 379 -29.92 -2.85 -1.65
CA ASN A 379 -28.88 -3.19 -2.63
C ASN A 379 -29.47 -3.98 -3.79
N TYR A 380 -29.00 -3.72 -5.02
CA TYR A 380 -29.18 -4.65 -6.14
C TYR A 380 -28.57 -6.00 -5.80
N THR A 381 -29.28 -7.08 -6.13
CA THR A 381 -28.78 -8.44 -5.86
C THR A 381 -28.14 -9.08 -7.08
N ALA A 382 -28.57 -8.72 -8.29
CA ALA A 382 -28.06 -9.25 -9.54
C ALA A 382 -26.78 -8.53 -9.98
N ALA A 383 -25.74 -9.27 -10.34
CA ALA A 383 -24.49 -8.70 -10.84
C ALA A 383 -24.71 -7.83 -12.09
N GLU A 384 -25.60 -8.23 -13.03
CA GLU A 384 -25.94 -7.44 -14.20
C GLU A 384 -26.43 -6.02 -13.84
N ALA A 385 -27.31 -5.90 -12.84
CA ALA A 385 -27.82 -4.58 -12.41
C ALA A 385 -26.72 -3.75 -11.69
N ILE A 386 -25.86 -4.38 -10.90
CA ILE A 386 -24.74 -3.72 -10.25
C ILE A 386 -23.79 -3.14 -11.32
N TYR A 387 -23.39 -3.94 -12.30
CA TYR A 387 -22.48 -3.51 -13.36
C TYR A 387 -23.15 -2.57 -14.38
N ALA A 388 -24.44 -2.65 -14.60
CA ALA A 388 -25.19 -1.65 -15.36
C ALA A 388 -25.11 -0.26 -14.70
N ARG A 389 -25.26 -0.19 -13.37
CA ARG A 389 -25.04 1.03 -12.59
C ARG A 389 -23.60 1.54 -12.71
N GLU A 390 -22.61 0.67 -12.56
CA GLU A 390 -21.20 1.02 -12.71
C GLU A 390 -20.90 1.54 -14.13
N THR A 391 -21.49 0.95 -15.18
CA THR A 391 -21.36 1.41 -16.57
C THR A 391 -21.82 2.87 -16.72
N LEU A 392 -22.97 3.23 -16.17
CA LEU A 392 -23.46 4.61 -16.21
C LEU A 392 -22.57 5.58 -15.43
N GLN A 393 -21.96 5.14 -14.34
CA GLN A 393 -21.06 5.98 -13.54
C GLN A 393 -19.71 6.19 -14.25
N ILE A 394 -19.13 5.14 -14.86
CA ILE A 394 -17.87 5.27 -15.62
C ILE A 394 -18.05 6.11 -16.90
N ARG A 395 -19.22 6.15 -17.49
CA ARG A 395 -19.51 7.07 -18.60
C ARG A 395 -19.17 8.52 -18.25
N GLU A 396 -19.43 8.93 -17.02
CA GLU A 396 -19.21 10.31 -16.54
C GLU A 396 -17.75 10.60 -16.15
N TYR A 397 -16.86 9.60 -16.12
CA TYR A 397 -15.44 9.83 -15.81
C TYR A 397 -14.77 10.66 -16.92
N PRO A 398 -13.66 11.37 -16.63
CA PRO A 398 -12.84 11.99 -17.68
C PRO A 398 -12.20 10.92 -18.56
N ASP A 399 -11.68 11.31 -19.72
CA ASP A 399 -11.02 10.37 -20.65
C ASP A 399 -9.68 9.86 -20.11
N THR A 400 -9.02 10.65 -19.25
CA THR A 400 -7.81 10.31 -18.53
C THR A 400 -7.92 10.68 -17.06
N VAL A 401 -7.20 9.96 -16.20
CA VAL A 401 -7.09 10.24 -14.76
C VAL A 401 -5.64 10.25 -14.33
N PRO A 402 -5.24 11.14 -13.40
CA PRO A 402 -3.89 11.13 -12.84
C PRO A 402 -3.75 10.00 -11.82
N VAL A 403 -2.75 9.14 -12.03
CA VAL A 403 -2.36 8.04 -11.13
C VAL A 403 -1.07 8.43 -10.41
N ARG A 404 -1.12 8.62 -9.08
CA ARG A 404 0.03 9.03 -8.28
C ARG A 404 0.93 7.83 -7.97
N LEU A 405 2.13 7.83 -8.55
CA LEU A 405 3.21 6.91 -8.22
C LEU A 405 4.20 7.58 -7.28
N GLN A 406 4.79 6.82 -6.35
CA GLN A 406 5.87 7.29 -5.52
C GLN A 406 6.91 6.18 -5.34
N ALA A 407 8.19 6.56 -5.32
CA ALA A 407 9.31 5.69 -5.02
C ALA A 407 10.18 6.34 -3.94
N ALA A 408 10.67 5.54 -3.00
CA ALA A 408 11.56 5.98 -1.93
C ALA A 408 12.77 5.06 -1.84
N ARG A 409 13.98 5.67 -1.77
CA ARG A 409 15.24 4.99 -1.51
C ARG A 409 15.65 5.18 -0.06
N ILE A 410 16.04 4.12 0.60
CA ILE A 410 16.63 4.13 1.95
C ILE A 410 17.84 3.20 1.88
N GLY A 411 19.02 3.76 1.56
CA GLY A 411 20.21 2.97 1.27
C GLY A 411 20.05 2.13 0.01
N ASP A 412 20.13 0.81 0.16
CA ASP A 412 19.92 -0.18 -0.91
C ASP A 412 18.52 -0.85 -0.84
N LEU A 413 17.61 -0.21 -0.12
CA LEU A 413 16.19 -0.55 -0.10
C LEU A 413 15.40 0.45 -0.93
N CYS A 414 14.52 -0.06 -1.82
CA CYS A 414 13.54 0.74 -2.56
C CYS A 414 12.12 0.35 -2.18
N VAL A 415 11.29 1.35 -1.85
CA VAL A 415 9.85 1.19 -1.59
C VAL A 415 9.08 1.90 -2.69
N LEU A 416 8.31 1.14 -3.46
CA LEU A 416 7.43 1.64 -4.52
C LEU A 416 6.00 1.70 -4.02
N THR A 417 5.19 2.66 -4.50
CA THR A 417 3.79 2.76 -4.09
C THR A 417 2.87 3.11 -5.24
N THR A 418 1.73 2.40 -5.33
CA THR A 418 0.68 2.64 -6.33
C THR A 418 -0.69 2.82 -5.68
N PRO A 419 -1.60 3.59 -6.29
CA PRO A 419 -2.98 3.71 -5.82
C PRO A 419 -3.90 2.61 -6.37
N CYS A 420 -3.36 1.46 -6.75
CA CYS A 420 -4.11 0.38 -7.39
C CYS A 420 -4.09 -0.89 -6.53
N GLU A 421 -5.08 -1.76 -6.75
CA GLU A 421 -5.02 -3.17 -6.37
C GLU A 421 -4.17 -3.89 -7.43
N THR A 422 -2.86 -3.89 -7.21
CA THR A 422 -1.84 -4.28 -8.20
C THR A 422 -1.71 -5.79 -8.28
N PHE A 423 -1.73 -6.35 -9.48
CA PHE A 423 -1.51 -7.79 -9.67
C PHE A 423 -0.08 -8.18 -9.31
N VAL A 424 0.08 -9.38 -8.75
CA VAL A 424 1.35 -9.89 -8.24
C VAL A 424 2.45 -9.95 -9.31
N GLU A 425 2.09 -10.26 -10.56
CA GLU A 425 3.03 -10.28 -11.70
C GLU A 425 3.80 -8.95 -11.85
N ILE A 426 3.10 -7.82 -11.64
CA ILE A 426 3.68 -6.47 -11.73
C ILE A 426 4.65 -6.23 -10.56
N GLY A 427 4.28 -6.65 -9.34
CA GLY A 427 5.17 -6.56 -8.18
C GLY A 427 6.45 -7.37 -8.36
N LEU A 428 6.35 -8.58 -8.91
CA LEU A 428 7.51 -9.44 -9.21
C LEU A 428 8.38 -8.83 -10.32
N GLU A 429 7.78 -8.32 -11.41
CA GLU A 429 8.51 -7.65 -12.48
C GLU A 429 9.29 -6.43 -11.97
N LEU A 430 8.69 -5.63 -11.09
CA LEU A 430 9.35 -4.46 -10.49
C LEU A 430 10.51 -4.84 -9.58
N LYS A 431 10.39 -5.94 -8.81
CA LYS A 431 11.47 -6.48 -7.99
C LYS A 431 12.63 -6.97 -8.86
N GLU A 432 12.35 -7.68 -9.95
CA GLU A 432 13.37 -8.18 -10.89
C GLU A 432 14.08 -7.04 -11.64
N ALA A 433 13.33 -5.99 -12.01
CA ALA A 433 13.87 -4.85 -12.74
C ALA A 433 14.61 -3.83 -11.87
N SER A 434 14.57 -3.98 -10.56
CA SER A 434 15.13 -2.99 -9.62
C SER A 434 16.66 -3.02 -9.59
N PRO A 435 17.33 -1.85 -9.60
CA PRO A 435 18.77 -1.77 -9.36
C PRO A 435 19.15 -1.89 -7.87
N PHE A 436 18.16 -1.89 -6.95
CA PHE A 436 18.38 -1.96 -5.49
C PHE A 436 18.36 -3.40 -5.02
N GLY A 437 19.18 -3.73 -4.01
CA GLY A 437 19.29 -5.09 -3.45
C GLY A 437 18.00 -5.62 -2.82
N THR A 438 17.12 -4.72 -2.34
CA THR A 438 15.78 -5.07 -1.87
C THR A 438 14.77 -4.06 -2.38
N THR A 439 13.67 -4.55 -2.96
CA THR A 439 12.55 -3.71 -3.43
C THR A 439 11.23 -4.36 -3.05
N PHE A 440 10.28 -3.56 -2.58
CA PHE A 440 8.90 -3.99 -2.43
C PHE A 440 7.91 -2.89 -2.81
N LEU A 441 6.69 -3.29 -3.14
CA LEU A 441 5.61 -2.39 -3.53
C LEU A 441 4.56 -2.37 -2.43
N ILE A 442 4.10 -1.17 -2.08
CA ILE A 442 2.90 -0.94 -1.27
C ILE A 442 1.79 -0.52 -2.21
N GLU A 443 0.73 -1.31 -2.29
CA GLU A 443 -0.47 -1.00 -3.05
C GLU A 443 -1.45 -0.10 -2.27
N LEU A 444 -2.50 0.41 -2.93
CA LEU A 444 -3.56 1.25 -2.33
C LEU A 444 -3.01 2.50 -1.64
N ALA A 445 -1.91 3.03 -2.16
CA ALA A 445 -1.20 4.18 -1.62
C ALA A 445 -1.50 5.46 -2.40
N ASN A 446 -1.65 6.57 -1.69
CA ASN A 446 -1.85 7.91 -2.26
C ASN A 446 -3.12 8.10 -3.12
N GLY A 447 -4.07 7.17 -3.02
CA GLY A 447 -5.33 7.20 -3.78
C GLY A 447 -5.93 5.82 -4.00
N TYR A 448 -6.94 5.77 -4.87
CA TYR A 448 -7.55 4.53 -5.33
C TYR A 448 -7.93 4.63 -6.82
N ASN A 449 -7.33 3.79 -7.66
CA ASN A 449 -7.59 3.73 -9.09
C ASN A 449 -8.04 2.35 -9.57
N GLY A 450 -8.51 1.50 -8.64
CA GLY A 450 -9.03 0.16 -8.96
C GLY A 450 -7.94 -0.89 -9.18
N TYR A 451 -8.35 -2.05 -9.67
CA TYR A 451 -7.45 -3.13 -10.05
C TYR A 451 -6.48 -2.72 -11.16
N LEU A 452 -5.28 -3.25 -11.09
CA LEU A 452 -4.24 -3.10 -12.11
C LEU A 452 -3.82 -4.47 -12.64
N PRO A 453 -4.61 -5.06 -13.57
CA PRO A 453 -4.24 -6.27 -14.27
C PRO A 453 -3.17 -6.01 -15.33
N THR A 454 -2.43 -7.05 -15.74
CA THR A 454 -1.60 -6.99 -16.95
C THR A 454 -2.47 -7.04 -18.22
N PRO A 455 -1.98 -6.63 -19.40
CA PRO A 455 -2.71 -6.77 -20.66
C PRO A 455 -3.15 -8.22 -20.93
N GLN A 456 -2.33 -9.20 -20.57
CA GLN A 456 -2.68 -10.62 -20.69
C GLN A 456 -3.85 -11.01 -19.79
N GLN A 457 -3.87 -10.52 -18.56
CA GLN A 457 -4.95 -10.77 -17.61
C GLN A 457 -6.27 -10.11 -18.06
N HIS A 458 -6.18 -8.93 -18.70
CA HIS A 458 -7.32 -8.30 -19.38
C HIS A 458 -7.87 -9.17 -20.51
N ALA A 459 -6.99 -9.76 -21.33
CA ALA A 459 -7.39 -10.65 -22.43
C ALA A 459 -8.07 -11.94 -21.95
N TRP A 460 -7.77 -12.41 -20.74
CA TRP A 460 -8.42 -13.57 -20.14
C TRP A 460 -9.76 -13.23 -19.47
N GLY A 461 -10.05 -11.97 -19.19
CA GLY A 461 -11.28 -11.54 -18.54
C GLY A 461 -11.33 -11.85 -17.04
N GLY A 462 -12.54 -11.93 -16.50
CA GLY A 462 -12.80 -12.19 -15.08
C GLY A 462 -13.01 -10.92 -14.25
N TYR A 463 -13.43 -11.08 -13.00
CA TYR A 463 -13.91 -10.04 -12.09
C TYR A 463 -13.03 -8.79 -12.03
N GLU A 464 -11.73 -8.97 -11.86
CA GLU A 464 -10.78 -7.87 -11.68
C GLU A 464 -10.56 -7.05 -12.95
N THR A 465 -11.04 -7.56 -14.10
CA THR A 465 -10.95 -6.87 -15.40
C THR A 465 -12.29 -6.27 -15.86
N TRP A 466 -13.40 -6.64 -15.20
CA TRP A 466 -14.73 -6.12 -15.53
C TRP A 466 -14.80 -4.62 -15.24
N ARG A 467 -15.22 -3.86 -16.27
CA ARG A 467 -15.26 -2.40 -16.17
C ARG A 467 -16.24 -1.92 -15.09
N ALA A 468 -15.69 -1.29 -14.06
CA ALA A 468 -16.40 -0.67 -12.94
C ALA A 468 -15.47 0.37 -12.30
N LYS A 469 -15.93 1.10 -11.28
CA LYS A 469 -15.07 1.99 -10.50
C LYS A 469 -13.87 1.24 -9.85
N SER A 470 -14.01 -0.07 -9.67
CA SER A 470 -12.95 -0.95 -9.20
C SER A 470 -12.03 -1.46 -10.30
N SER A 471 -12.26 -1.16 -11.59
CA SER A 471 -11.38 -1.56 -12.69
C SER A 471 -11.74 -0.75 -13.94
N TYR A 472 -11.13 0.42 -14.10
CA TYR A 472 -11.49 1.35 -15.17
C TYR A 472 -10.31 1.86 -15.98
N LEU A 473 -9.08 1.66 -15.53
CA LEU A 473 -7.89 2.10 -16.26
C LEU A 473 -7.75 1.36 -17.60
N GLU A 474 -7.10 2.01 -18.54
CA GLU A 474 -6.78 1.42 -19.85
C GLU A 474 -6.02 0.10 -19.73
N THR A 475 -6.15 -0.75 -20.74
CA THR A 475 -5.54 -2.10 -20.74
C THR A 475 -4.03 -2.08 -20.56
N GLU A 476 -3.36 -1.07 -21.14
CA GLU A 476 -1.89 -0.90 -21.06
C GLU A 476 -1.42 -0.14 -19.81
N ALA A 477 -2.29 0.13 -18.85
CA ALA A 477 -1.97 0.91 -17.65
C ALA A 477 -0.78 0.31 -16.87
N SER A 478 -0.77 -1.01 -16.68
CA SER A 478 0.32 -1.70 -15.96
C SER A 478 1.67 -1.55 -16.68
N THR A 479 1.71 -1.69 -18.00
CA THR A 479 2.92 -1.49 -18.82
C THR A 479 3.49 -0.08 -18.64
N LYS A 480 2.61 0.94 -18.66
CA LYS A 480 3.00 2.34 -18.48
C LYS A 480 3.49 2.62 -17.06
N ILE A 481 2.84 2.04 -16.04
CA ILE A 481 3.24 2.19 -14.63
C ILE A 481 4.60 1.53 -14.39
N VAL A 482 4.84 0.33 -14.91
CA VAL A 482 6.14 -0.37 -14.79
C VAL A 482 7.25 0.46 -15.45
N ALA A 483 7.01 1.01 -16.64
CA ALA A 483 7.98 1.87 -17.32
C ALA A 483 8.30 3.12 -16.47
N ALA A 484 7.27 3.79 -15.92
CA ALA A 484 7.47 4.95 -15.06
C ALA A 484 8.27 4.60 -13.78
N PHE A 485 8.00 3.46 -13.14
CA PHE A 485 8.78 3.04 -11.98
C PHE A 485 10.24 2.71 -12.32
N ARG A 486 10.53 2.13 -13.48
CA ARG A 486 11.92 1.91 -13.93
C ARG A 486 12.67 3.23 -14.06
N GLU A 487 12.05 4.26 -14.63
CA GLU A 487 12.62 5.61 -14.68
C GLU A 487 12.83 6.22 -13.28
N MET A 488 11.83 6.10 -12.39
CA MET A 488 11.90 6.63 -11.02
C MET A 488 13.00 5.91 -10.20
N MET A 489 13.17 4.60 -10.36
CA MET A 489 14.25 3.85 -9.71
C MET A 489 15.63 4.27 -10.24
N ALA A 490 15.79 4.50 -11.53
CA ALA A 490 17.04 5.01 -12.10
C ALA A 490 17.36 6.44 -11.61
N GLU A 491 16.34 7.31 -11.46
CA GLU A 491 16.50 8.64 -10.87
C GLU A 491 16.98 8.55 -9.40
N LEU A 492 16.39 7.64 -8.60
CA LEU A 492 16.78 7.42 -7.21
C LEU A 492 18.18 6.77 -7.08
N GLU A 493 18.57 5.88 -8.00
CA GLU A 493 19.90 5.28 -8.02
C GLU A 493 20.98 6.35 -8.27
N ALA A 494 20.70 7.30 -9.17
CA ALA A 494 21.59 8.40 -9.49
C ALA A 494 21.63 9.52 -8.41
N ALA A 495 20.68 9.53 -7.47
CA ALA A 495 20.64 10.51 -6.39
C ALA A 495 21.82 10.29 -5.42
N PRO A 496 22.44 11.39 -4.89
CA PRO A 496 23.63 11.35 -4.04
C PRO A 496 23.44 10.61 -2.71
#